data_f110ed220fa0f42135752e9b60b3d0ad
#
_entry.id   f110ed220fa0f42135752e9b60b3d0ad
#
_cell.length_a   1.000
_cell.length_b   1.000
_cell.length_c   1.000
_cell.angle_alpha   90.00
_cell.angle_beta   90.00
_cell.angle_gamma   90.00
#
_symmetry.space_group_name_H-M   'P 1'
#
loop_
_entity.id
_entity.type
_entity.pdbx_description
1 polymer ?
#
loop_
_entity_poly.entity_id
_entity_poly.type
_entity_poly.pdbx_seq_one_letter_code
_entity_poly.pdbx_strand_id
1 'polypeptide(L)'
;AVPEIGALNAIEAAGIDLTRVSDLVHGSTVATNAVLERKGAKVCLFVTRGTRDMLLLQRHARSAVYDIHYRKPEPVVPRDATFEIDERLASDGQVLTSLDETAARAVVQRALAGGAYEAVAISFLNSFANEAHERQMAEIVRAEFPDLTVTCSADVCREFREYERTSTTTLSAAGVRPRGRCRRGHRARRHRLDLRCVVVFVAAHAEERRLREQLLRSQRVDAMGRLAG
;
A
#
# COMPACT_ATOMS: atom_id res chain seq x y z
N ALA A 1 -12.23 3.73 -17.88
CA ALA A 1 -12.86 5.04 -17.74
C ALA A 1 -11.89 5.93 -16.93
N VAL A 2 -11.74 7.19 -17.33
CA VAL A 2 -10.89 8.19 -16.66
C VAL A 2 -11.85 9.06 -15.85
N PRO A 3 -11.85 8.94 -14.50
CA PRO A 3 -12.85 9.60 -13.66
C PRO A 3 -12.83 11.13 -13.77
N GLU A 4 -11.65 11.69 -14.05
CA GLU A 4 -11.47 13.14 -14.22
C GLU A 4 -12.26 13.69 -15.42
N ILE A 5 -12.33 12.91 -16.51
CA ILE A 5 -13.12 13.28 -17.70
C ILE A 5 -14.62 13.26 -17.35
N GLY A 6 -15.06 12.26 -16.56
CA GLY A 6 -16.43 12.20 -16.09
C GLY A 6 -16.83 13.41 -15.24
N ALA A 7 -15.94 13.85 -14.35
CA ALA A 7 -16.17 15.05 -13.53
C ALA A 7 -16.25 16.32 -14.37
N LEU A 8 -15.33 16.48 -15.32
CA LEU A 8 -15.35 17.65 -16.23
C LEU A 8 -16.62 17.69 -17.09
N ASN A 9 -17.02 16.55 -17.66
CA ASN A 9 -18.24 16.43 -18.45
C ASN A 9 -19.49 16.75 -17.62
N ALA A 10 -19.51 16.35 -16.32
CA ALA A 10 -20.62 16.67 -15.44
C ALA A 10 -20.69 18.16 -15.11
N ILE A 11 -19.55 18.84 -14.92
CA ILE A 11 -19.47 20.28 -14.70
C ILE A 11 -19.98 21.03 -15.94
N GLU A 12 -19.53 20.61 -17.12
CA GLU A 12 -19.95 21.20 -18.40
C GLU A 12 -21.46 20.99 -18.64
N ALA A 13 -21.97 19.79 -18.41
CA ALA A 13 -23.39 19.47 -18.54
C ALA A 13 -24.26 20.25 -17.54
N ALA A 14 -23.73 20.59 -16.36
CA ALA A 14 -24.40 21.43 -15.38
C ALA A 14 -24.36 22.93 -15.71
N GLY A 15 -23.67 23.34 -16.78
CA GLY A 15 -23.54 24.75 -17.18
C GLY A 15 -22.80 25.64 -16.17
N ILE A 16 -21.89 25.04 -15.38
CA ILE A 16 -21.15 25.75 -14.33
C ILE A 16 -20.02 26.55 -14.99
N ASP A 17 -20.02 27.86 -14.81
CA ASP A 17 -18.93 28.74 -15.25
C ASP A 17 -17.73 28.60 -14.29
N LEU A 18 -16.70 27.88 -14.71
CA LEU A 18 -15.50 27.65 -13.92
C LEU A 18 -14.72 28.93 -13.58
N THR A 19 -14.95 30.04 -14.28
CA THR A 19 -14.30 31.33 -13.96
C THR A 19 -14.83 31.95 -12.67
N ARG A 20 -16.03 31.52 -12.22
CA ARG A 20 -16.72 31.98 -10.99
C ARG A 20 -16.55 31.01 -9.83
N VAL A 21 -15.84 29.88 -10.02
CA VAL A 21 -15.59 28.88 -8.99
C VAL A 21 -14.28 29.19 -8.30
N SER A 22 -14.30 29.46 -7.00
CA SER A 22 -13.11 29.68 -6.18
C SER A 22 -12.42 28.37 -5.84
N ASP A 23 -13.21 27.34 -5.53
CA ASP A 23 -12.72 26.05 -5.06
C ASP A 23 -13.52 24.89 -5.67
N LEU A 24 -12.81 23.86 -6.16
CA LEU A 24 -13.38 22.63 -6.66
C LEU A 24 -12.87 21.45 -5.83
N VAL A 25 -13.78 20.77 -5.14
CA VAL A 25 -13.47 19.57 -4.37
C VAL A 25 -14.05 18.35 -5.06
N HIS A 26 -13.19 17.40 -5.43
CA HIS A 26 -13.59 16.14 -6.06
C HIS A 26 -13.16 14.96 -5.23
N GLY A 27 -14.12 14.12 -4.79
CA GLY A 27 -13.88 12.85 -4.10
C GLY A 27 -14.01 11.67 -5.06
N SER A 28 -13.11 10.68 -4.96
CA SER A 28 -13.13 9.50 -5.80
C SER A 28 -12.88 8.23 -4.99
N THR A 29 -13.65 7.16 -5.26
CA THR A 29 -13.50 5.83 -4.66
C THR A 29 -12.66 4.89 -5.54
N VAL A 30 -11.99 5.40 -6.57
CA VAL A 30 -11.24 4.59 -7.55
C VAL A 30 -10.18 3.74 -6.89
N ALA A 31 -9.42 4.29 -5.93
CA ALA A 31 -8.39 3.55 -5.22
C ALA A 31 -9.00 2.45 -4.33
N THR A 32 -10.07 2.74 -3.61
CA THR A 32 -10.79 1.75 -2.80
C THR A 32 -11.35 0.63 -3.67
N ASN A 33 -11.94 0.96 -4.80
CA ASN A 33 -12.47 -0.02 -5.74
C ASN A 33 -11.34 -0.88 -6.36
N ALA A 34 -10.20 -0.28 -6.71
CA ALA A 34 -9.04 -1.02 -7.23
C ALA A 34 -8.51 -2.04 -6.21
N VAL A 35 -8.49 -1.68 -4.93
CA VAL A 35 -8.10 -2.59 -3.83
C VAL A 35 -9.12 -3.72 -3.68
N LEU A 36 -10.42 -3.40 -3.62
CA LEU A 36 -11.50 -4.38 -3.44
C LEU A 36 -11.59 -5.36 -4.63
N GLU A 37 -11.39 -4.86 -5.84
CA GLU A 37 -11.39 -5.65 -7.08
C GLU A 37 -10.05 -6.34 -7.37
N ARG A 38 -9.02 -6.08 -6.54
CA ARG A 38 -7.64 -6.59 -6.73
C ARG A 38 -7.05 -6.27 -8.12
N LYS A 39 -7.42 -5.12 -8.68
CA LYS A 39 -6.99 -4.63 -10.00
C LYS A 39 -5.86 -3.59 -9.90
N GLY A 40 -5.01 -3.69 -8.87
CA GLY A 40 -3.85 -2.84 -8.69
C GLY A 40 -2.66 -3.23 -9.56
N ALA A 41 -1.60 -2.44 -9.49
CA ALA A 41 -0.31 -2.77 -10.08
C ALA A 41 0.27 -4.04 -9.42
N LYS A 42 1.02 -4.83 -10.19
CA LYS A 42 1.78 -5.95 -9.65
C LYS A 42 2.97 -5.43 -8.86
N VAL A 43 2.98 -5.67 -7.57
CA VAL A 43 3.98 -5.14 -6.62
C VAL A 43 5.00 -6.20 -6.26
N CYS A 44 6.29 -5.84 -6.31
CA CYS A 44 7.38 -6.54 -5.64
C CYS A 44 7.60 -5.91 -4.26
N LEU A 45 7.74 -6.73 -3.22
CA LEU A 45 7.96 -6.26 -1.85
C LEU A 45 9.36 -6.67 -1.37
N PHE A 46 10.13 -5.69 -0.88
CA PHE A 46 11.38 -5.92 -0.17
C PHE A 46 11.18 -5.73 1.32
N VAL A 47 11.63 -6.71 2.11
CA VAL A 47 11.50 -6.75 3.57
C VAL A 47 12.81 -7.15 4.22
N THR A 48 12.97 -6.86 5.51
CA THR A 48 14.08 -7.35 6.33
C THR A 48 14.09 -8.87 6.38
N ARG A 49 15.26 -9.49 6.34
CA ARG A 49 15.43 -10.94 6.49
C ARG A 49 14.72 -11.46 7.75
N GLY A 50 13.97 -12.55 7.59
CA GLY A 50 13.15 -13.18 8.62
C GLY A 50 11.74 -12.61 8.76
N THR A 51 11.35 -11.63 7.92
CA THR A 51 10.00 -11.03 7.98
C THR A 51 9.13 -11.27 6.72
N ARG A 52 9.59 -12.17 5.84
CA ARG A 52 8.93 -12.49 4.56
C ARG A 52 7.46 -12.89 4.70
N ASP A 53 7.13 -13.58 5.78
CA ASP A 53 5.82 -14.15 5.98
C ASP A 53 4.84 -13.21 6.73
N MET A 54 5.24 -11.97 7.01
CA MET A 54 4.46 -11.01 7.80
C MET A 54 3.06 -10.76 7.20
N LEU A 55 2.96 -10.54 5.90
CA LEU A 55 1.67 -10.33 5.22
C LEU A 55 0.80 -11.59 5.21
N LEU A 56 1.41 -12.78 5.16
CA LEU A 56 0.71 -14.06 5.20
C LEU A 56 0.22 -14.40 6.61
N LEU A 57 1.07 -14.19 7.62
CA LEU A 57 0.75 -14.45 9.02
C LEU A 57 -0.29 -13.48 9.56
N GLN A 58 -0.27 -12.23 9.09
CA GLN A 58 -1.15 -11.17 9.56
C GLN A 58 -1.04 -11.02 11.09
N ARG A 59 -2.15 -10.74 11.79
CA ARG A 59 -2.22 -10.73 13.26
C ARG A 59 -2.75 -12.04 13.85
N HIS A 60 -2.64 -13.15 13.15
CA HIS A 60 -3.25 -14.44 13.52
C HIS A 60 -4.78 -14.39 13.73
N ALA A 61 -5.44 -13.29 13.34
CA ALA A 61 -6.88 -13.18 13.42
C ALA A 61 -7.55 -14.21 12.49
N ARG A 62 -8.48 -14.99 13.05
CA ARG A 62 -9.31 -15.94 12.30
C ARG A 62 -10.78 -15.59 12.57
N SER A 63 -11.58 -15.51 11.53
CA SER A 63 -13.03 -15.30 11.67
C SER A 63 -13.74 -16.59 12.17
N ALA A 64 -13.15 -17.76 11.89
CA ALA A 64 -13.62 -19.06 12.36
C ALA A 64 -12.46 -19.79 13.05
N VAL A 65 -12.38 -19.69 14.38
CA VAL A 65 -11.24 -20.20 15.17
C VAL A 65 -11.13 -21.73 15.13
N TYR A 66 -12.27 -22.44 15.09
CA TYR A 66 -12.35 -23.90 15.14
C TYR A 66 -12.50 -24.55 13.75
N ASP A 67 -12.51 -23.76 12.68
CA ASP A 67 -12.58 -24.28 11.31
C ASP A 67 -11.18 -24.69 10.84
N ILE A 68 -10.96 -25.99 10.72
CA ILE A 68 -9.68 -26.55 10.24
C ILE A 68 -9.43 -26.27 8.74
N HIS A 69 -10.48 -25.95 7.99
CA HIS A 69 -10.39 -25.60 6.58
C HIS A 69 -10.31 -24.09 6.33
N TYR A 70 -10.31 -23.28 7.40
CA TYR A 70 -10.24 -21.83 7.28
C TYR A 70 -9.00 -21.40 6.50
N ARG A 71 -9.25 -20.65 5.43
CA ARG A 71 -8.20 -20.00 4.64
C ARG A 71 -8.26 -18.51 4.87
N LYS A 72 -7.11 -17.91 5.21
CA LYS A 72 -6.98 -16.46 5.28
C LYS A 72 -7.16 -15.84 3.90
N PRO A 73 -7.69 -14.61 3.81
CA PRO A 73 -7.66 -13.85 2.58
C PRO A 73 -6.21 -13.71 2.08
N GLU A 74 -6.01 -13.89 0.78
CA GLU A 74 -4.69 -13.70 0.19
C GLU A 74 -4.21 -12.26 0.35
N PRO A 75 -2.94 -12.04 0.71
CA PRO A 75 -2.38 -10.69 0.79
C PRO A 75 -2.33 -10.04 -0.60
N VAL A 76 -2.20 -8.71 -0.64
CA VAL A 76 -2.07 -7.94 -1.89
C VAL A 76 -0.78 -8.33 -2.63
N VAL A 77 0.29 -8.57 -1.85
CA VAL A 77 1.55 -9.08 -2.38
C VAL A 77 1.74 -10.50 -1.88
N PRO A 78 1.77 -11.50 -2.78
CA PRO A 78 1.95 -12.89 -2.39
C PRO A 78 3.39 -13.15 -1.93
N ARG A 79 3.60 -14.30 -1.29
CA ARG A 79 4.88 -14.66 -0.71
C ARG A 79 6.01 -14.78 -1.74
N ASP A 80 5.74 -15.23 -2.93
CA ASP A 80 6.70 -15.37 -4.04
C ASP A 80 7.14 -14.03 -4.63
N ALA A 81 6.33 -12.98 -4.45
CA ALA A 81 6.66 -11.60 -4.80
C ALA A 81 7.31 -10.81 -3.64
N THR A 82 7.64 -11.48 -2.53
CA THR A 82 8.29 -10.88 -1.35
C THR A 82 9.73 -11.37 -1.23
N PHE A 83 10.68 -10.45 -1.22
CA PHE A 83 12.12 -10.72 -1.19
C PHE A 83 12.76 -10.14 0.07
N GLU A 84 13.68 -10.88 0.63
CA GLU A 84 14.38 -10.52 1.85
C GLU A 84 15.69 -9.83 1.56
N ILE A 85 15.97 -8.77 2.33
CA ILE A 85 17.22 -8.03 2.32
C ILE A 85 17.91 -8.24 3.66
N ASP A 86 19.22 -8.47 3.61
CA ASP A 86 20.03 -8.65 4.80
C ASP A 86 20.40 -7.27 5.37
N GLU A 87 19.59 -6.82 6.28
CA GLU A 87 19.73 -5.59 7.04
C GLU A 87 18.98 -5.72 8.37
N ARG A 88 19.32 -4.93 9.37
CA ARG A 88 18.58 -4.92 10.63
C ARG A 88 18.75 -3.60 11.36
N LEU A 89 17.63 -3.05 11.82
CA LEU A 89 17.55 -1.95 12.75
C LEU A 89 16.98 -2.41 14.09
N ALA A 90 17.48 -1.84 15.18
CA ALA A 90 16.89 -1.96 16.51
C ALA A 90 15.63 -1.05 16.63
N SER A 91 14.84 -1.25 17.67
CA SER A 91 13.60 -0.48 17.89
C SER A 91 13.82 1.01 18.16
N ASP A 92 15.02 1.38 18.62
CA ASP A 92 15.47 2.76 18.82
C ASP A 92 16.09 3.40 17.58
N GLY A 93 16.19 2.65 16.46
CA GLY A 93 16.76 3.09 15.19
C GLY A 93 18.26 2.88 15.05
N GLN A 94 18.94 2.24 16.03
CA GLN A 94 20.34 1.86 15.89
C GLN A 94 20.49 0.80 14.80
N VAL A 95 21.58 0.90 14.02
CA VAL A 95 21.92 -0.08 12.99
C VAL A 95 22.60 -1.28 13.66
N LEU A 96 21.93 -2.44 13.60
CA LEU A 96 22.49 -3.70 14.06
C LEU A 96 23.21 -4.44 12.93
N THR A 97 22.65 -4.38 11.71
CA THR A 97 23.26 -4.91 10.51
C THR A 97 23.08 -3.91 9.38
N SER A 98 24.18 -3.39 8.85
CA SER A 98 24.15 -2.43 7.75
C SER A 98 23.65 -3.12 6.46
N LEU A 99 22.94 -2.38 5.65
CA LEU A 99 22.56 -2.83 4.32
C LEU A 99 23.80 -2.89 3.41
N ASP A 100 24.14 -4.08 2.92
CA ASP A 100 25.19 -4.26 1.91
C ASP A 100 24.61 -3.94 0.53
N GLU A 101 25.12 -2.87 -0.07
CA GLU A 101 24.65 -2.40 -1.37
C GLU A 101 24.84 -3.44 -2.48
N THR A 102 25.96 -4.16 -2.48
CA THR A 102 26.25 -5.18 -3.49
C THR A 102 25.29 -6.35 -3.40
N ALA A 103 25.07 -6.86 -2.20
CA ALA A 103 24.12 -7.94 -1.95
C ALA A 103 22.68 -7.51 -2.25
N ALA A 104 22.29 -6.30 -1.83
CA ALA A 104 20.97 -5.75 -2.10
C ALA A 104 20.73 -5.59 -3.61
N ARG A 105 21.69 -5.05 -4.36
CA ARG A 105 21.65 -4.92 -5.82
C ARG A 105 21.46 -6.26 -6.52
N ALA A 106 22.17 -7.29 -6.08
CA ALA A 106 22.01 -8.66 -6.63
C ALA A 106 20.58 -9.20 -6.37
N VAL A 107 20.00 -8.94 -5.21
CA VAL A 107 18.60 -9.34 -4.92
C VAL A 107 17.62 -8.56 -5.80
N VAL A 108 17.81 -7.24 -5.96
CA VAL A 108 16.98 -6.38 -6.82
C VAL A 108 16.99 -6.88 -8.27
N GLN A 109 18.18 -7.13 -8.83
CA GLN A 109 18.31 -7.64 -10.19
C GLN A 109 17.61 -8.99 -10.35
N ARG A 110 17.83 -9.93 -9.45
CA ARG A 110 17.18 -11.24 -9.49
C ARG A 110 15.65 -11.14 -9.39
N ALA A 111 15.15 -10.24 -8.53
CA ALA A 111 13.71 -10.08 -8.32
C ALA A 111 13.01 -9.40 -9.50
N LEU A 112 13.64 -8.40 -10.12
CA LEU A 112 12.99 -7.51 -11.08
C LEU A 112 13.38 -7.76 -12.55
N ALA A 113 14.42 -8.56 -12.83
CA ALA A 113 14.91 -8.80 -14.19
C ALA A 113 13.85 -9.39 -15.14
N GLY A 114 12.86 -10.10 -14.63
CA GLY A 114 11.77 -10.69 -15.41
C GLY A 114 10.71 -9.72 -15.89
N GLY A 115 10.75 -8.43 -15.48
CA GLY A 115 9.76 -7.41 -15.86
C GLY A 115 8.32 -7.72 -15.39
N ALA A 116 8.16 -8.60 -14.40
CA ALA A 116 6.85 -9.07 -13.95
C ALA A 116 6.11 -8.04 -13.07
N TYR A 117 6.82 -7.04 -12.55
CA TYR A 117 6.31 -6.07 -11.58
C TYR A 117 6.21 -4.67 -12.18
N GLU A 118 5.19 -3.94 -11.73
CA GLU A 118 4.89 -2.56 -12.17
C GLU A 118 5.26 -1.53 -11.10
N ALA A 119 5.39 -1.98 -9.83
CA ALA A 119 5.76 -1.15 -8.70
C ALA A 119 6.56 -1.94 -7.66
N VAL A 120 7.29 -1.22 -6.82
CA VAL A 120 8.08 -1.77 -5.72
C VAL A 120 7.63 -1.14 -4.42
N ALA A 121 7.40 -1.97 -3.41
CA ALA A 121 7.23 -1.57 -2.02
C ALA A 121 8.46 -1.97 -1.21
N ILE A 122 8.91 -1.09 -0.32
CA ILE A 122 10.01 -1.35 0.61
C ILE A 122 9.47 -1.14 2.02
N SER A 123 9.60 -2.17 2.87
CA SER A 123 9.14 -2.10 4.26
C SER A 123 10.10 -2.87 5.14
N PHE A 124 11.04 -2.15 5.75
CA PHE A 124 12.03 -2.74 6.63
C PHE A 124 11.62 -2.66 8.09
N LEU A 125 12.08 -3.62 8.88
CA LEU A 125 11.80 -3.68 10.30
C LEU A 125 12.35 -2.42 11.00
N ASN A 126 11.51 -1.80 11.85
CA ASN A 126 11.84 -0.60 12.60
C ASN A 126 12.18 0.66 11.76
N SER A 127 11.86 0.68 10.46
CA SER A 127 12.10 1.85 9.60
C SER A 127 11.32 3.11 10.02
N PHE A 128 10.32 2.97 10.87
CA PHE A 128 9.63 4.11 11.47
C PHE A 128 10.56 4.95 12.37
N ALA A 129 11.55 4.31 13.00
CA ALA A 129 12.56 4.97 13.85
C ALA A 129 13.74 5.51 13.03
N ASN A 130 14.18 4.78 12.00
CA ASN A 130 15.27 5.16 11.11
C ASN A 130 15.01 4.68 9.68
N GLU A 131 14.82 5.63 8.76
CA GLU A 131 14.48 5.35 7.36
C GLU A 131 15.69 5.13 6.44
N ALA A 132 16.93 5.22 6.97
CA ALA A 132 18.16 5.25 6.17
C ALA A 132 18.27 4.05 5.22
N HIS A 133 18.02 2.82 5.70
CA HIS A 133 18.10 1.62 4.88
C HIS A 133 17.02 1.57 3.79
N GLU A 134 15.79 2.04 4.08
CA GLU A 134 14.75 2.13 3.05
C GLU A 134 15.11 3.15 1.97
N ARG A 135 15.72 4.28 2.35
CA ARG A 135 16.20 5.29 1.39
C ARG A 135 17.31 4.74 0.50
N GLN A 136 18.31 4.11 1.12
CA GLN A 136 19.41 3.47 0.38
C GLN A 136 18.88 2.38 -0.59
N MET A 137 17.97 1.54 -0.13
CA MET A 137 17.35 0.51 -0.98
C MET A 137 16.55 1.13 -2.14
N ALA A 138 15.81 2.22 -1.88
CA ALA A 138 15.06 2.92 -2.91
C ALA A 138 15.96 3.54 -3.98
N GLU A 139 17.14 4.05 -3.61
CA GLU A 139 18.14 4.55 -4.55
C GLU A 139 18.70 3.42 -5.43
N ILE A 140 19.00 2.26 -4.85
CA ILE A 140 19.43 1.08 -5.59
C ILE A 140 18.37 0.67 -6.62
N VAL A 141 17.10 0.57 -6.22
CA VAL A 141 16.02 0.19 -7.15
C VAL A 141 15.85 1.21 -8.26
N ARG A 142 15.87 2.51 -7.95
CA ARG A 142 15.72 3.58 -8.96
C ARG A 142 16.88 3.64 -9.94
N ALA A 143 18.10 3.33 -9.48
CA ALA A 143 19.27 3.27 -10.34
C ALA A 143 19.22 2.12 -11.34
N GLU A 144 18.75 0.95 -10.92
CA GLU A 144 18.68 -0.25 -11.76
C GLU A 144 17.40 -0.29 -12.63
N PHE A 145 16.27 0.20 -12.10
CA PHE A 145 14.94 0.14 -12.73
C PHE A 145 14.22 1.49 -12.63
N PRO A 146 14.63 2.51 -13.38
CA PRO A 146 14.12 3.89 -13.26
C PRO A 146 12.65 4.03 -13.65
N ASP A 147 12.09 3.09 -14.39
CA ASP A 147 10.69 3.11 -14.82
C ASP A 147 9.73 2.59 -13.72
N LEU A 148 10.25 1.92 -12.69
CA LEU A 148 9.42 1.40 -11.60
C LEU A 148 9.11 2.48 -10.56
N THR A 149 7.87 2.48 -10.10
CA THR A 149 7.47 3.32 -8.97
C THR A 149 7.91 2.66 -7.67
N VAL A 150 8.66 3.38 -6.84
CA VAL A 150 9.16 2.89 -5.54
C VAL A 150 8.44 3.60 -4.41
N THR A 151 7.88 2.83 -3.49
CA THR A 151 7.14 3.30 -2.31
C THR A 151 7.83 2.77 -1.05
N CYS A 152 8.33 3.67 -0.21
CA CYS A 152 8.93 3.34 1.09
C CYS A 152 7.89 3.40 2.20
N SER A 153 7.97 2.49 3.18
CA SER A 153 7.02 2.46 4.30
C SER A 153 7.11 3.69 5.19
N ALA A 154 8.31 4.25 5.36
CA ALA A 154 8.54 5.47 6.11
C ALA A 154 7.83 6.70 5.50
N ASP A 155 7.55 6.70 4.19
CA ASP A 155 6.81 7.78 3.51
C ASP A 155 5.30 7.64 3.64
N VAL A 156 4.80 6.41 3.81
CA VAL A 156 3.37 6.10 3.79
C VAL A 156 2.78 6.08 5.19
N CYS A 157 3.45 5.40 6.12
CA CYS A 157 2.94 5.19 7.47
C CYS A 157 4.12 5.05 8.44
N ARG A 158 4.48 6.12 9.14
CA ARG A 158 5.61 6.14 10.07
C ARG A 158 5.20 5.69 11.47
N GLU A 159 4.66 4.47 11.57
CA GLU A 159 4.18 3.89 12.81
C GLU A 159 4.88 2.55 13.12
N PHE A 160 4.95 2.19 14.42
CA PHE A 160 5.69 1.01 14.90
C PHE A 160 5.06 -0.34 14.53
N ARG A 161 3.82 -0.39 14.07
CA ARG A 161 3.09 -1.63 13.77
C ARG A 161 3.49 -2.20 12.41
N GLU A 162 4.35 -3.20 12.41
CA GLU A 162 4.98 -3.75 11.22
C GLU A 162 3.99 -4.28 10.18
N TYR A 163 2.98 -5.07 10.61
CA TYR A 163 1.98 -5.63 9.70
C TYR A 163 1.17 -4.52 9.03
N GLU A 164 0.65 -3.57 9.79
CA GLU A 164 -0.16 -2.46 9.28
C GLU A 164 0.67 -1.55 8.37
N ARG A 165 1.91 -1.25 8.76
CA ARG A 165 2.81 -0.43 7.95
C ARG A 165 3.10 -1.10 6.62
N THR A 166 3.48 -2.40 6.64
CA THR A 166 3.77 -3.15 5.42
C THR A 166 2.54 -3.32 4.54
N SER A 167 1.38 -3.65 5.13
CA SER A 167 0.11 -3.79 4.41
C SER A 167 -0.30 -2.47 3.75
N THR A 168 -0.25 -1.35 4.47
CA THR A 168 -0.56 -0.01 3.93
C THR A 168 0.39 0.39 2.81
N THR A 169 1.68 0.08 2.97
CA THR A 169 2.70 0.37 1.95
C THR A 169 2.47 -0.41 0.67
N THR A 170 2.17 -1.71 0.77
CA THR A 170 1.87 -2.54 -0.40
C THR A 170 0.59 -2.12 -1.11
N LEU A 171 -0.45 -1.73 -0.36
CA LEU A 171 -1.68 -1.16 -0.93
C LEU A 171 -1.43 0.17 -1.63
N SER A 172 -0.61 1.04 -1.04
CA SER A 172 -0.21 2.31 -1.64
C SER A 172 0.55 2.08 -2.95
N ALA A 173 1.52 1.17 -2.96
CA ALA A 173 2.28 0.81 -4.16
C ALA A 173 1.38 0.22 -5.26
N ALA A 174 0.42 -0.65 -4.90
CA ALA A 174 -0.53 -1.24 -5.83
C ALA A 174 -1.52 -0.22 -6.42
N GLY A 175 -1.86 0.82 -5.67
CA GLY A 175 -2.75 1.91 -6.11
C GLY A 175 -2.08 2.88 -7.09
N VAL A 176 -0.76 2.93 -7.14
CA VAL A 176 0.00 3.77 -8.08
C VAL A 176 0.08 3.03 -9.42
N ARG A 177 -0.86 3.32 -10.33
CA ARG A 177 -0.68 2.85 -11.72
C ARG A 177 0.56 3.52 -12.32
N PRO A 178 1.43 2.75 -13.02
CA PRO A 178 2.48 3.36 -13.83
C PRO A 178 1.82 4.41 -14.72
N ARG A 179 2.34 5.62 -14.68
CA ARG A 179 1.89 6.69 -15.58
C ARG A 179 2.16 6.19 -17.00
N GLY A 180 1.14 5.62 -17.64
CA GLY A 180 1.16 5.40 -19.08
C GLY A 180 1.63 6.69 -19.73
N ARG A 181 2.64 6.59 -20.61
CA ARG A 181 3.20 7.74 -21.34
C ARG A 181 2.06 8.64 -21.79
N CYS A 182 1.87 9.75 -21.11
CA CYS A 182 1.00 10.80 -21.59
C CYS A 182 1.62 11.28 -22.91
N ARG A 183 1.07 10.84 -24.05
CA ARG A 183 1.47 11.33 -25.37
C ARG A 183 1.31 12.83 -25.32
N ARG A 184 2.42 13.52 -25.59
CA ARG A 184 2.54 14.97 -25.71
C ARG A 184 1.34 15.56 -26.43
N GLY A 185 0.76 16.56 -25.83
CA GLY A 185 -0.06 17.52 -26.54
C GLY A 185 -1.20 18.11 -25.74
N HIS A 186 -0.93 18.74 -24.60
CA HIS A 186 -1.70 19.92 -24.19
C HIS A 186 -0.90 20.66 -23.12
N ARG A 187 -0.46 21.87 -23.47
CA ARG A 187 0.08 22.86 -22.54
C ARG A 187 -1.06 23.33 -21.64
N ALA A 188 -1.35 22.60 -20.59
CA ALA A 188 -2.18 23.09 -19.49
C ALA A 188 -1.27 23.80 -18.48
N ARG A 189 -1.56 25.07 -18.24
CA ARG A 189 -0.91 25.92 -17.24
C ARG A 189 -0.95 25.23 -15.89
N ARG A 190 0.20 25.29 -15.21
CA ARG A 190 0.42 24.75 -13.87
C ARG A 190 -0.56 25.37 -12.86
N HIS A 191 -1.63 24.65 -12.52
CA HIS A 191 -2.15 24.66 -11.17
C HIS A 191 -1.79 23.30 -10.57
N ARG A 192 -0.89 23.31 -9.60
CA ARG A 192 -0.52 22.17 -8.79
C ARG A 192 -1.72 21.80 -7.93
N LEU A 193 -2.57 20.92 -8.40
CA LEU A 193 -3.42 20.12 -7.54
C LEU A 193 -2.59 18.92 -7.06
N ASP A 194 -2.01 19.08 -5.88
CA ASP A 194 -1.40 17.97 -5.13
C ASP A 194 -2.52 17.02 -4.68
N LEU A 195 -2.92 16.11 -5.57
CA LEU A 195 -3.78 14.97 -5.26
C LEU A 195 -2.98 13.90 -4.51
N ARG A 196 -2.24 14.32 -3.48
CA ARG A 196 -1.57 13.41 -2.57
C ARG A 196 -2.43 13.23 -1.32
N CYS A 197 -2.91 11.98 -1.14
CA CYS A 197 -3.02 11.43 0.18
C CYS A 197 -4.28 11.69 1.04
N VAL A 198 -5.50 11.53 0.50
CA VAL A 198 -6.67 11.40 1.39
C VAL A 198 -7.29 9.98 1.37
N VAL A 199 -6.93 9.14 0.37
CA VAL A 199 -7.61 7.85 0.14
C VAL A 199 -7.03 6.67 0.94
N VAL A 200 -5.74 6.70 1.31
CA VAL A 200 -5.07 5.55 1.94
C VAL A 200 -5.46 5.36 3.41
N PHE A 201 -5.76 6.44 4.13
CA PHE A 201 -6.13 6.37 5.56
C PHE A 201 -7.54 5.81 5.82
N VAL A 202 -8.46 5.92 4.86
CA VAL A 202 -9.85 5.46 5.01
C VAL A 202 -9.98 3.95 4.79
N ALA A 203 -9.17 3.32 3.93
CA ALA A 203 -9.29 1.90 3.62
C ALA A 203 -8.84 1.00 4.78
N ALA A 204 -7.71 1.28 5.40
CA ALA A 204 -7.22 0.49 6.55
C ALA A 204 -8.14 0.62 7.78
N HIS A 205 -8.68 1.82 8.04
CA HIS A 205 -9.62 2.07 9.15
C HIS A 205 -11.04 1.55 8.90
N ALA A 206 -11.48 1.47 7.64
CA ALA A 206 -12.81 0.94 7.32
C ALA A 206 -12.90 -0.57 7.51
N GLU A 207 -11.84 -1.30 7.16
CA GLU A 207 -11.77 -2.75 7.36
C GLU A 207 -11.65 -3.10 8.86
N GLU A 208 -10.88 -2.33 9.62
CA GLU A 208 -10.76 -2.48 11.08
C GLU A 208 -12.08 -2.15 11.80
N ARG A 209 -12.83 -1.12 11.35
CA ARG A 209 -14.18 -0.82 11.89
C ARG A 209 -15.18 -1.91 11.54
N ARG A 210 -15.17 -2.42 10.31
CA ARG A 210 -16.06 -3.52 9.89
C ARG A 210 -15.82 -4.79 10.70
N LEU A 211 -14.55 -5.13 10.94
CA LEU A 211 -14.16 -6.26 11.78
C LEU A 211 -14.55 -6.04 13.25
N ARG A 212 -14.39 -4.82 13.79
CA ARG A 212 -14.85 -4.48 15.15
C ARG A 212 -16.37 -4.53 15.27
N GLU A 213 -17.11 -4.05 14.30
CA GLU A 213 -18.57 -4.13 14.31
C GLU A 213 -19.08 -5.56 14.18
N GLN A 214 -18.43 -6.41 13.38
CA GLN A 214 -18.75 -7.82 13.29
C GLN A 214 -18.43 -8.55 14.61
N LEU A 215 -17.30 -8.25 15.24
CA LEU A 215 -16.93 -8.81 16.54
C LEU A 215 -17.93 -8.40 17.63
N LEU A 216 -18.33 -7.15 17.67
CA LEU A 216 -19.32 -6.63 18.63
C LEU A 216 -20.72 -7.22 18.40
N ARG A 217 -21.11 -7.49 17.15
CA ARG A 217 -22.37 -8.17 16.84
C ARG A 217 -22.33 -9.64 17.26
N SER A 218 -21.23 -10.36 17.03
CA SER A 218 -21.10 -11.77 17.50
C SER A 218 -21.14 -11.88 19.01
N GLN A 219 -20.47 -10.97 19.73
CA GLN A 219 -20.48 -10.96 21.20
C GLN A 219 -21.87 -10.60 21.78
N ARG A 220 -22.67 -9.79 21.09
CA ARG A 220 -24.06 -9.49 21.50
C ARG A 220 -24.99 -10.70 21.31
N VAL A 221 -24.82 -11.46 20.24
CA VAL A 221 -25.59 -12.69 19.99
C VAL A 221 -25.29 -13.75 21.05
N ASP A 222 -23.99 -13.92 21.41
CA ASP A 222 -23.58 -14.86 22.46
C ASP A 222 -24.02 -14.44 23.87
N ALA A 223 -24.13 -13.14 24.12
CA ALA A 223 -24.64 -12.61 25.40
C ALA A 223 -26.16 -12.79 25.52
N MET A 224 -26.91 -12.62 24.43
CA MET A 224 -28.37 -12.84 24.43
C MET A 224 -28.73 -14.33 24.49
N GLY A 225 -27.93 -15.22 23.91
CA GLY A 225 -28.14 -16.67 24.04
C GLY A 225 -27.90 -17.24 25.43
N ARG A 226 -27.14 -16.55 26.29
CA ARG A 226 -26.87 -16.95 27.69
C ARG A 226 -27.88 -16.42 28.70
N LEU A 227 -28.76 -15.50 28.29
CA LEU A 227 -29.84 -14.98 29.15
C LEU A 227 -31.21 -15.62 28.88
N ALA A 228 -31.29 -16.50 27.87
CA ALA A 228 -32.50 -17.19 27.48
C ALA A 228 -32.49 -18.72 27.84
N GLY A 229 -31.51 -19.19 28.56
CA GLY A 229 -31.40 -20.54 29.16
C GLY A 229 -31.18 -20.45 30.66
#